data_d1b21540c3c39719417ef4000bdc4818
#
_entry.id   d1b21540c3c39719417ef4000bdc4818
#
_cell.length_a   1.000
_cell.length_b   1.000
_cell.length_c   1.000
_cell.angle_alpha   90.00
_cell.angle_beta   90.00
_cell.angle_gamma   90.00
#
_symmetry.space_group_name_H-M   'P 1'
#
loop_
_entity.id
_entity.type
_entity.pdbx_description
1 polymer ?
#
loop_
_entity_poly.entity_id
_entity_poly.type
_entity_poly.pdbx_seq_one_letter_code
_entity_poly.pdbx_strand_id
1 'polypeptide(L)'
;MVKKIFAFDIETNGLYEQVTVVWCIWIFDVLTGEKWGLMPHEISKALHKLSEADVVVGHNIIDFDLCALAKVYPDEISYEFEVLDTLCLSRYLKPDRIGDSPEYPEHDPRYGPSGHGLKQWGVFLGELKGDYGEQEDAWDVFRDDMYTYCEQDVNVTTKLYKHLCRVAGFDYKNPPTLKWKNK
;
A
#
# COMPACT_ATOMS: atom_id res chain seq x y z
N MET A 1 -14.20 21.73 2.39
CA MET A 1 -14.06 20.65 1.37
C MET A 1 -14.04 19.32 2.09
N VAL A 2 -14.59 18.26 1.50
CA VAL A 2 -14.48 16.90 2.04
C VAL A 2 -13.04 16.45 1.80
N LYS A 3 -12.36 15.96 2.83
CA LYS A 3 -10.98 15.46 2.74
C LYS A 3 -10.91 14.25 1.80
N LYS A 4 -9.92 14.21 0.91
CA LYS A 4 -9.66 13.07 0.03
C LYS A 4 -8.57 12.20 0.63
N ILE A 5 -8.93 10.97 1.03
CA ILE A 5 -7.99 9.99 1.61
C ILE A 5 -7.91 8.81 0.66
N PHE A 6 -6.80 8.67 -0.04
CA PHE A 6 -6.60 7.62 -1.03
C PHE A 6 -5.65 6.55 -0.51
N ALA A 7 -6.14 5.32 -0.40
CA ALA A 7 -5.28 4.16 -0.25
C ALA A 7 -4.79 3.74 -1.63
N PHE A 8 -3.50 3.43 -1.78
CA PHE A 8 -2.94 3.02 -3.06
C PHE A 8 -1.82 2.00 -2.89
N ASP A 9 -1.53 1.31 -3.97
CA ASP A 9 -0.42 0.38 -4.14
C ASP A 9 0.03 0.39 -5.60
N ILE A 10 1.30 0.03 -5.86
CA ILE A 10 1.87 -0.05 -7.20
C ILE A 10 2.55 -1.39 -7.42
N GLU A 11 2.53 -1.86 -8.69
CA GLU A 11 3.38 -2.96 -9.12
C GLU A 11 4.47 -2.46 -10.07
N THR A 12 5.67 -3.00 -9.90
CA THR A 12 6.86 -2.53 -10.61
C THR A 12 7.68 -3.68 -11.17
N ASN A 13 8.63 -3.38 -12.05
CA ASN A 13 9.53 -4.39 -12.63
C ASN A 13 10.73 -4.77 -11.73
N GLY A 14 10.71 -4.42 -10.45
CA GLY A 14 11.78 -4.77 -9.52
C GLY A 14 11.79 -3.94 -8.27
N LEU A 15 12.74 -4.21 -7.38
CA LEU A 15 12.96 -3.46 -6.16
C LEU A 15 13.51 -2.04 -6.48
N TYR A 16 13.53 -1.16 -5.48
CA TYR A 16 13.87 0.26 -5.65
C TYR A 16 15.14 0.51 -6.46
N GLU A 17 16.20 -0.30 -6.24
CA GLU A 17 17.47 -0.14 -6.95
C GLU A 17 17.30 -0.38 -8.47
N GLN A 18 16.49 -1.35 -8.85
CA GLN A 18 16.31 -1.82 -10.22
C GLN A 18 15.09 -1.22 -10.92
N VAL A 19 14.14 -0.62 -10.17
CA VAL A 19 12.88 -0.15 -10.75
C VAL A 19 13.09 0.89 -11.85
N THR A 20 12.47 0.62 -12.99
CA THR A 20 12.44 1.51 -14.17
C THR A 20 11.04 1.61 -14.78
N VAL A 21 10.12 0.73 -14.37
CA VAL A 21 8.75 0.67 -14.88
C VAL A 21 7.77 0.46 -13.72
N VAL A 22 6.68 1.21 -13.73
CA VAL A 22 5.48 0.93 -12.91
C VAL A 22 4.46 0.27 -13.83
N TRP A 23 4.06 -0.94 -13.50
CA TRP A 23 3.16 -1.75 -14.31
C TRP A 23 1.70 -1.35 -14.14
N CYS A 24 1.27 -1.14 -12.90
CA CYS A 24 -0.08 -0.67 -12.61
C CYS A 24 -0.13 0.05 -11.26
N ILE A 25 -1.20 0.80 -11.07
CA ILE A 25 -1.54 1.49 -9.81
C ILE A 25 -3.02 1.24 -9.52
N TRP A 26 -3.34 0.83 -8.30
CA TRP A 26 -4.69 0.87 -7.78
C TRP A 26 -4.85 1.94 -6.71
N ILE A 27 -5.95 2.67 -6.77
CA ILE A 27 -6.28 3.76 -5.85
C ILE A 27 -7.70 3.56 -5.34
N PHE A 28 -7.90 3.62 -4.03
CA PHE A 28 -9.21 3.55 -3.38
C PHE A 28 -9.45 4.81 -2.56
N ASP A 29 -10.55 5.49 -2.81
CA ASP A 29 -11.03 6.52 -1.89
C ASP A 29 -11.61 5.85 -0.64
N VAL A 30 -10.92 6.02 0.47
CA VAL A 30 -11.27 5.39 1.76
C VAL A 30 -12.63 5.87 2.29
N LEU A 31 -13.05 7.08 1.91
CA LEU A 31 -14.28 7.72 2.41
C LEU A 31 -15.48 7.43 1.55
N THR A 32 -15.34 7.44 0.23
CA THR A 32 -16.45 7.20 -0.71
C THR A 32 -16.56 5.74 -1.12
N GLY A 33 -15.47 4.99 -1.07
CA GLY A 33 -15.38 3.62 -1.57
C GLY A 33 -15.17 3.53 -3.09
N GLU A 34 -14.96 4.66 -3.76
CA GLU A 34 -14.65 4.68 -5.19
C GLU A 34 -13.26 4.10 -5.45
N LYS A 35 -13.11 3.39 -6.57
CA LYS A 35 -11.88 2.67 -6.91
C LYS A 35 -11.46 3.00 -8.32
N TRP A 36 -10.16 3.15 -8.53
CA TRP A 36 -9.53 3.36 -9.83
C TRP A 36 -8.36 2.40 -9.99
N GLY A 37 -8.47 1.47 -10.93
CA GLY A 37 -7.38 0.62 -11.37
C GLY A 37 -6.84 1.17 -12.70
N LEU A 38 -5.53 1.39 -12.78
CA LEU A 38 -4.88 2.04 -13.91
C LEU A 38 -3.75 1.16 -14.40
N MET A 39 -3.80 0.82 -15.69
CA MET A 39 -2.89 -0.07 -16.40
C MET A 39 -1.62 0.67 -16.87
N PRO A 40 -0.62 -0.01 -17.45
CA PRO A 40 0.67 0.59 -17.79
C PRO A 40 0.56 1.85 -18.68
N HIS A 41 -0.42 1.90 -19.59
CA HIS A 41 -0.65 3.04 -20.48
C HIS A 41 -1.45 4.19 -19.83
N GLU A 42 -1.85 4.03 -18.57
CA GLU A 42 -2.66 4.99 -17.81
C GLU A 42 -1.95 5.53 -16.57
N ILE A 43 -0.66 5.24 -16.38
CA ILE A 43 0.08 5.63 -15.17
C ILE A 43 0.04 7.16 -14.97
N SER A 44 0.21 7.96 -16.01
CA SER A 44 0.11 9.44 -15.88
C SER A 44 -1.26 9.88 -15.34
N LYS A 45 -2.35 9.19 -15.68
CA LYS A 45 -3.67 9.48 -15.10
C LYS A 45 -3.72 9.11 -13.60
N ALA A 46 -3.07 7.99 -13.22
CA ALA A 46 -2.98 7.58 -11.82
C ALA A 46 -2.22 8.61 -10.98
N LEU A 47 -1.09 9.09 -11.48
CA LEU A 47 -0.27 10.11 -10.81
C LEU A 47 -1.03 11.41 -10.63
N HIS A 48 -1.75 11.83 -11.67
CA HIS A 48 -2.63 12.99 -11.56
C HIS A 48 -3.74 12.78 -10.53
N LYS A 49 -4.34 11.58 -10.50
CA LYS A 49 -5.35 11.23 -9.48
C LYS A 49 -4.78 11.24 -8.06
N LEU A 50 -3.60 10.66 -7.84
CA LEU A 50 -2.92 10.70 -6.54
C LEU A 50 -2.62 12.13 -6.09
N SER A 51 -2.26 13.04 -7.02
CA SER A 51 -2.01 14.45 -6.73
C SER A 51 -3.24 15.21 -6.22
N GLU A 52 -4.46 14.66 -6.38
CA GLU A 52 -5.68 15.23 -5.82
C GLU A 52 -5.90 14.90 -4.33
N ALA A 53 -5.12 13.97 -3.76
CA ALA A 53 -5.29 13.52 -2.38
C ALA A 53 -4.88 14.62 -1.38
N ASP A 54 -5.60 14.70 -0.27
CA ASP A 54 -5.13 15.38 0.94
C ASP A 54 -4.22 14.45 1.77
N VAL A 55 -4.54 13.14 1.75
CA VAL A 55 -3.76 12.09 2.43
C VAL A 55 -3.66 10.88 1.52
N VAL A 56 -2.46 10.34 1.39
CA VAL A 56 -2.24 9.01 0.82
C VAL A 56 -1.94 8.00 1.93
N VAL A 57 -2.49 6.80 1.75
CA VAL A 57 -2.33 5.68 2.67
C VAL A 57 -1.79 4.49 1.88
N GLY A 58 -0.84 3.76 2.43
CA GLY A 58 -0.36 2.52 1.85
C GLY A 58 0.42 1.68 2.86
N HIS A 59 0.94 0.55 2.41
CA HIS A 59 1.71 -0.35 3.24
C HIS A 59 3.16 -0.38 2.79
N ASN A 60 4.07 0.19 3.57
CA ASN A 60 5.47 0.40 3.21
C ASN A 60 5.70 1.45 2.10
N ILE A 61 4.75 2.33 1.88
CA ILE A 61 4.80 3.30 0.78
C ILE A 61 5.90 4.34 0.93
N ILE A 62 6.34 4.64 2.17
CA ILE A 62 7.41 5.61 2.43
C ILE A 62 8.75 5.09 1.92
N ASP A 63 9.02 3.80 2.08
CA ASP A 63 10.30 3.20 1.70
C ASP A 63 10.29 2.64 0.27
N PHE A 64 9.12 2.40 -0.32
CA PHE A 64 9.05 1.80 -1.64
C PHE A 64 8.22 2.63 -2.64
N ASP A 65 6.90 2.64 -2.55
CA ASP A 65 6.01 3.15 -3.62
C ASP A 65 6.28 4.61 -3.96
N LEU A 66 6.32 5.49 -2.95
CA LEU A 66 6.58 6.91 -3.16
C LEU A 66 7.99 7.17 -3.72
N CYS A 67 8.96 6.39 -3.27
CA CYS A 67 10.32 6.47 -3.78
C CYS A 67 10.42 5.98 -5.23
N ALA A 68 9.75 4.87 -5.56
CA ALA A 68 9.70 4.33 -6.91
C ALA A 68 9.01 5.31 -7.88
N LEU A 69 7.86 5.87 -7.48
CA LEU A 69 7.16 6.90 -8.26
C LEU A 69 8.04 8.13 -8.48
N ALA A 70 8.71 8.62 -7.44
CA ALA A 70 9.60 9.78 -7.55
C ALA A 70 10.82 9.50 -8.43
N LYS A 71 11.31 8.26 -8.47
CA LYS A 71 12.42 7.85 -9.34
C LYS A 71 12.02 7.74 -10.80
N VAL A 72 10.86 7.13 -11.08
CA VAL A 72 10.42 6.83 -12.46
C VAL A 72 9.70 8.01 -13.10
N TYR A 73 8.96 8.80 -12.30
CA TYR A 73 8.11 9.91 -12.75
C TYR A 73 8.36 11.19 -11.93
N PRO A 74 9.60 11.75 -11.92
CA PRO A 74 10.00 12.83 -11.02
C PRO A 74 9.17 14.10 -11.18
N ASP A 75 8.66 14.38 -12.38
CA ASP A 75 7.96 15.61 -12.73
C ASP A 75 6.44 15.43 -12.96
N GLU A 76 5.91 14.20 -12.78
CA GLU A 76 4.52 13.91 -13.14
C GLU A 76 3.55 13.88 -11.96
N ILE A 77 4.04 13.93 -10.72
CA ILE A 77 3.22 13.89 -9.51
C ILE A 77 3.54 15.03 -8.57
N SER A 78 2.49 15.66 -8.03
CA SER A 78 2.63 16.61 -6.92
C SER A 78 2.57 15.85 -5.60
N TYR A 79 3.59 15.96 -4.76
CA TYR A 79 3.70 15.34 -3.44
C TYR A 79 3.22 16.28 -2.31
N GLU A 80 2.22 17.13 -2.58
CA GLU A 80 1.67 18.05 -1.57
C GLU A 80 0.77 17.38 -0.53
N PHE A 81 0.40 16.14 -0.75
CA PHE A 81 -0.39 15.34 0.18
C PHE A 81 0.39 14.95 1.44
N GLU A 82 -0.36 14.65 2.49
CA GLU A 82 0.17 14.03 3.70
C GLU A 82 0.18 12.50 3.55
N VAL A 83 0.99 11.82 4.35
CA VAL A 83 1.22 10.36 4.22
C VAL A 83 0.89 9.65 5.53
N LEU A 84 0.24 8.48 5.42
CA LEU A 84 0.13 7.51 6.48
C LEU A 84 0.58 6.14 5.98
N ASP A 85 1.66 5.62 6.55
CA ASP A 85 2.19 4.29 6.24
C ASP A 85 1.69 3.27 7.26
N THR A 86 0.92 2.28 6.79
CA THR A 86 0.32 1.27 7.67
C THR A 86 1.34 0.29 8.22
N LEU A 87 2.50 0.07 7.56
CA LEU A 87 3.58 -0.75 8.12
C LEU A 87 4.20 -0.04 9.33
N CYS A 88 4.51 1.25 9.21
CA CYS A 88 5.06 2.07 10.30
C CYS A 88 4.08 2.13 11.47
N LEU A 89 2.80 2.41 11.19
CA LEU A 89 1.77 2.48 12.23
C LEU A 89 1.54 1.12 12.91
N SER A 90 1.55 0.04 12.15
CA SER A 90 1.44 -1.33 12.66
C SER A 90 2.58 -1.66 13.64
N ARG A 91 3.82 -1.38 13.25
CA ARG A 91 5.00 -1.60 14.11
C ARG A 91 4.95 -0.75 15.37
N TYR A 92 4.50 0.48 15.27
CA TYR A 92 4.35 1.37 16.44
C TYR A 92 3.30 0.89 17.43
N LEU A 93 2.11 0.49 16.94
CA LEU A 93 1.00 0.08 17.79
C LEU A 93 1.12 -1.34 18.33
N LYS A 94 1.81 -2.22 17.63
CA LYS A 94 1.90 -3.65 17.91
C LYS A 94 3.35 -4.16 17.74
N PRO A 95 4.33 -3.63 18.51
CA PRO A 95 5.74 -3.98 18.33
C PRO A 95 6.01 -5.48 18.47
N ASP A 96 5.25 -6.18 19.32
CA ASP A 96 5.39 -7.60 19.60
C ASP A 96 4.38 -8.48 18.84
N ARG A 97 3.91 -8.03 17.67
CA ARG A 97 2.81 -8.68 16.95
C ARG A 97 3.04 -10.17 16.65
N ILE A 98 4.26 -10.64 16.56
CA ILE A 98 4.59 -12.08 16.31
C ILE A 98 3.97 -12.98 17.38
N GLY A 99 3.88 -12.53 18.64
CA GLY A 99 3.29 -13.27 19.75
C GLY A 99 1.77 -13.09 19.92
N ASP A 100 1.15 -12.14 19.23
CA ASP A 100 -0.24 -11.73 19.51
C ASP A 100 -1.32 -12.52 18.76
N SER A 101 -0.96 -13.36 17.78
CA SER A 101 -1.95 -14.05 16.97
C SER A 101 -1.89 -15.56 17.15
N PRO A 102 -2.90 -16.16 17.79
CA PRO A 102 -3.02 -17.63 17.87
C PRO A 102 -3.20 -18.29 16.50
N GLU A 103 -3.49 -17.50 15.47
CA GLU A 103 -3.68 -17.95 14.09
C GLU A 103 -2.37 -18.08 13.32
N TYR A 104 -1.25 -17.55 13.86
CA TYR A 104 0.07 -17.67 13.27
C TYR A 104 0.97 -18.50 14.18
N PRO A 105 1.32 -19.73 13.79
CA PRO A 105 2.38 -20.49 14.46
C PRO A 105 3.66 -19.65 14.43
N GLU A 106 4.29 -19.48 15.58
CA GLU A 106 5.49 -18.63 15.80
C GLU A 106 6.66 -18.88 14.82
N HIS A 107 6.57 -19.89 13.97
CA HIS A 107 7.64 -20.35 13.08
C HIS A 107 7.20 -20.69 11.66
N ASP A 108 6.06 -20.17 11.19
CA ASP A 108 5.72 -20.39 9.79
C ASP A 108 6.56 -19.48 8.87
N PRO A 109 7.57 -20.05 8.15
CA PRO A 109 8.49 -19.27 7.31
C PRO A 109 7.78 -18.51 6.18
N ARG A 110 6.53 -18.89 5.85
CA ARG A 110 5.73 -18.20 4.83
C ARG A 110 5.38 -16.77 5.21
N TYR A 111 5.38 -16.45 6.50
CA TYR A 111 4.88 -15.17 7.00
C TYR A 111 6.00 -14.18 7.38
N GLY A 112 7.27 -14.57 7.25
CA GLY A 112 8.41 -13.72 7.59
C GLY A 112 8.53 -13.42 9.08
N PRO A 113 9.62 -12.78 9.51
CA PRO A 113 9.98 -12.69 10.93
C PRO A 113 9.17 -11.67 11.74
N SER A 114 8.43 -10.74 11.10
CA SER A 114 7.92 -9.57 11.82
C SER A 114 6.41 -9.51 12.05
N GLY A 115 5.61 -10.42 11.50
CA GLY A 115 4.14 -10.39 11.65
C GLY A 115 3.43 -9.15 11.09
N HIS A 116 4.17 -8.17 10.54
CA HIS A 116 3.64 -6.89 10.05
C HIS A 116 3.40 -6.84 8.55
N GLY A 117 3.78 -7.86 7.80
CA GLY A 117 3.57 -7.92 6.36
C GLY A 117 2.08 -7.90 5.98
N LEU A 118 1.77 -7.37 4.80
CA LEU A 118 0.39 -7.20 4.35
C LEU A 118 -0.35 -8.56 4.22
N LYS A 119 0.35 -9.63 3.80
CA LYS A 119 -0.20 -11.00 3.75
C LYS A 119 -0.70 -11.46 5.13
N GLN A 120 0.07 -11.22 6.18
CA GLN A 120 -0.28 -11.59 7.56
C GLN A 120 -1.46 -10.77 8.11
N TRP A 121 -1.48 -9.48 7.80
CA TRP A 121 -2.61 -8.65 8.12
C TRP A 121 -3.86 -9.06 7.35
N GLY A 122 -3.72 -9.45 6.08
CA GLY A 122 -4.82 -9.94 5.26
C GLY A 122 -5.50 -11.15 5.88
N VAL A 123 -4.72 -12.15 6.32
CA VAL A 123 -5.27 -13.33 7.03
C VAL A 123 -6.00 -12.91 8.31
N PHE A 124 -5.39 -12.06 9.14
CA PHE A 124 -6.00 -11.57 10.38
C PHE A 124 -7.31 -10.82 10.13
N LEU A 125 -7.40 -10.04 9.05
CA LEU A 125 -8.57 -9.24 8.72
C LEU A 125 -9.62 -9.99 7.89
N GLY A 126 -9.38 -11.27 7.56
CA GLY A 126 -10.25 -12.06 6.70
C GLY A 126 -10.31 -11.54 5.25
N GLU A 127 -9.24 -10.92 4.79
CA GLU A 127 -9.06 -10.44 3.41
C GLU A 127 -7.76 -11.02 2.88
N LEU A 128 -7.87 -12.07 2.07
CA LEU A 128 -6.67 -12.78 1.60
C LEU A 128 -5.97 -11.98 0.51
N LYS A 129 -4.66 -11.82 0.67
CA LYS A 129 -3.74 -11.41 -0.37
C LYS A 129 -3.43 -12.62 -1.28
N GLY A 130 -3.39 -12.40 -2.60
CA GLY A 130 -3.00 -13.44 -3.57
C GLY A 130 -1.53 -13.88 -3.44
N ASP A 131 -1.17 -14.92 -4.18
CA ASP A 131 0.16 -15.54 -4.18
C ASP A 131 0.98 -15.15 -5.43
N TYR A 132 0.57 -14.11 -6.17
CA TYR A 132 1.20 -13.70 -7.43
C TYR A 132 2.71 -13.50 -7.29
N GLY A 133 3.16 -12.83 -6.23
CA GLY A 133 4.58 -12.53 -5.99
C GLY A 133 5.46 -13.75 -5.65
N GLU A 134 4.89 -14.96 -5.55
CA GLU A 134 5.65 -16.21 -5.34
C GLU A 134 6.11 -16.84 -6.66
N GLN A 135 5.69 -16.32 -7.82
CA GLN A 135 6.11 -16.77 -9.15
C GLN A 135 7.52 -16.24 -9.48
N GLU A 136 8.37 -17.06 -10.11
CA GLU A 136 9.78 -16.74 -10.38
C GLU A 136 9.96 -15.51 -11.28
N ASP A 137 9.04 -15.28 -12.23
CA ASP A 137 9.07 -14.19 -13.22
C ASP A 137 7.91 -13.20 -13.05
N ALA A 138 7.33 -13.12 -11.84
CA ALA A 138 6.14 -12.34 -11.54
C ALA A 138 6.22 -10.86 -12.01
N TRP A 139 7.41 -10.28 -11.96
CA TRP A 139 7.63 -8.85 -12.13
C TRP A 139 8.22 -8.44 -13.48
N ASP A 140 8.55 -9.40 -14.34
CA ASP A 140 9.25 -9.14 -15.60
C ASP A 140 8.38 -8.41 -16.63
N VAL A 141 7.09 -8.75 -16.66
CA VAL A 141 6.11 -8.19 -17.60
C VAL A 141 4.76 -7.97 -16.92
N PHE A 142 4.01 -6.99 -17.41
CA PHE A 142 2.63 -6.78 -16.94
C PHE A 142 1.74 -7.99 -17.31
N ARG A 143 0.91 -8.42 -16.34
CA ARG A 143 -0.09 -9.49 -16.49
C ARG A 143 -1.39 -9.10 -15.78
N ASP A 144 -2.52 -9.65 -16.22
CA ASP A 144 -3.83 -9.35 -15.61
C ASP A 144 -3.95 -9.84 -14.16
N ASP A 145 -3.25 -10.93 -13.82
CA ASP A 145 -3.20 -11.41 -12.43
C ASP A 145 -2.36 -10.50 -11.53
N MET A 146 -1.30 -9.86 -12.02
CA MET A 146 -0.59 -8.78 -11.33
C MET A 146 -1.53 -7.61 -11.01
N TYR A 147 -2.34 -7.20 -11.97
CA TYR A 147 -3.30 -6.12 -11.80
C TYR A 147 -4.35 -6.46 -10.73
N THR A 148 -4.85 -7.69 -10.72
CA THR A 148 -5.77 -8.20 -9.70
C THR A 148 -5.10 -8.29 -8.33
N TYR A 149 -3.83 -8.68 -8.29
CA TYR A 149 -3.04 -8.75 -7.06
C TYR A 149 -2.85 -7.36 -6.43
N CYS A 150 -2.50 -6.35 -7.22
CA CYS A 150 -2.41 -4.96 -6.77
C CYS A 150 -3.75 -4.45 -6.18
N GLU A 151 -4.90 -4.78 -6.82
CA GLU A 151 -6.22 -4.46 -6.25
C GLU A 151 -6.43 -5.10 -4.88
N GLN A 152 -6.06 -6.37 -4.73
CA GLN A 152 -6.19 -7.09 -3.46
C GLN A 152 -5.34 -6.43 -2.36
N ASP A 153 -4.12 -5.99 -2.69
CA ASP A 153 -3.24 -5.32 -1.74
C ASP A 153 -3.83 -3.99 -1.25
N VAL A 154 -4.45 -3.21 -2.13
CA VAL A 154 -5.15 -1.98 -1.72
C VAL A 154 -6.41 -2.28 -0.88
N ASN A 155 -7.13 -3.38 -1.17
CA ASN A 155 -8.25 -3.83 -0.33
C ASN A 155 -7.79 -4.14 1.10
N VAL A 156 -6.73 -4.96 1.24
CA VAL A 156 -6.15 -5.31 2.55
C VAL A 156 -5.64 -4.05 3.26
N THR A 157 -4.90 -3.19 2.54
CA THR A 157 -4.36 -1.93 3.07
C THR A 157 -5.47 -1.02 3.59
N THR A 158 -6.58 -0.88 2.86
CA THR A 158 -7.73 -0.06 3.27
C THR A 158 -8.39 -0.61 4.55
N LYS A 159 -8.56 -1.92 4.66
CA LYS A 159 -9.08 -2.57 5.88
C LYS A 159 -8.10 -2.42 7.04
N LEU A 160 -6.82 -2.63 6.80
CA LEU A 160 -5.75 -2.47 7.80
C LEU A 160 -5.70 -1.04 8.33
N TYR A 161 -5.72 -0.06 7.46
CA TYR A 161 -5.77 1.35 7.84
C TYR A 161 -6.91 1.65 8.81
N LYS A 162 -8.15 1.25 8.46
CA LYS A 162 -9.33 1.45 9.32
C LYS A 162 -9.20 0.70 10.65
N HIS A 163 -8.63 -0.51 10.62
CA HIS A 163 -8.38 -1.30 11.83
C HIS A 163 -7.35 -0.62 12.75
N LEU A 164 -6.21 -0.19 12.21
CA LEU A 164 -5.16 0.47 13.00
C LEU A 164 -5.63 1.81 13.57
N CYS A 165 -6.38 2.61 12.82
CA CYS A 165 -6.99 3.83 13.32
C CYS A 165 -7.92 3.52 14.52
N ARG A 166 -8.77 2.51 14.41
CA ARG A 166 -9.64 2.09 15.51
C ARG A 166 -8.86 1.65 16.75
N VAL A 167 -7.80 0.85 16.57
CA VAL A 167 -6.93 0.37 17.67
C VAL A 167 -6.24 1.55 18.37
N ALA A 168 -5.80 2.54 17.59
CA ALA A 168 -5.15 3.74 18.11
C ALA A 168 -6.11 4.80 18.69
N GLY A 169 -7.43 4.62 18.52
CA GLY A 169 -8.41 5.64 18.88
C GLY A 169 -8.42 6.85 17.95
N PHE A 170 -7.90 6.71 16.73
CA PHE A 170 -7.87 7.78 15.73
C PHE A 170 -9.16 7.80 14.89
N ASP A 171 -9.60 8.99 14.52
CA ASP A 171 -10.61 9.13 13.47
C ASP A 171 -9.98 8.85 12.09
N TYR A 172 -10.38 7.76 11.45
CA TYR A 172 -9.87 7.40 10.13
C TYR A 172 -10.22 8.41 9.03
N LYS A 173 -11.17 9.32 9.28
CA LYS A 173 -11.49 10.43 8.37
C LYS A 173 -10.56 11.63 8.55
N ASN A 174 -9.84 11.67 9.67
CA ASN A 174 -8.86 12.71 9.97
C ASN A 174 -7.69 12.14 10.79
N PRO A 175 -6.89 11.22 10.20
CA PRO A 175 -5.80 10.56 10.90
C PRO A 175 -4.64 11.51 11.17
N PRO A 176 -3.77 11.21 12.15
CA PRO A 176 -2.46 11.82 12.22
C PRO A 176 -1.61 11.37 11.03
N THR A 177 -0.91 12.32 10.42
CA THR A 177 -0.19 12.12 9.16
C THR A 177 1.21 12.72 9.22
N LEU A 178 2.05 12.35 8.27
CA LEU A 178 3.40 12.87 8.08
C LEU A 178 3.48 13.61 6.74
N LYS A 179 4.35 14.61 6.65
CA LYS A 179 4.74 15.19 5.37
C LYS A 179 5.89 14.36 4.80
N TRP A 180 5.65 13.75 3.66
CA TRP A 180 6.71 13.08 2.93
C TRP A 180 7.54 14.08 2.13
N LYS A 181 8.86 13.87 2.11
CA LYS A 181 9.77 14.64 1.28
C LYS A 181 10.67 13.67 0.56
N ASN A 182 10.75 13.82 -0.76
CA ASN A 182 11.74 13.11 -1.54
C ASN A 182 13.16 13.50 -1.04
N LYS A 183 13.98 12.50 -0.81
CA LYS A 183 15.36 12.69 -0.33
C LYS A 183 16.30 13.04 -1.46
#